data_128a0a81e502d30951574aaeea20a340
#
_entry.id   128a0a81e502d30951574aaeea20a340
#
_cell.length_a   1.000
_cell.length_b   1.000
_cell.length_c   1.000
_cell.angle_alpha   90.00
_cell.angle_beta   90.00
_cell.angle_gamma   90.00
#
_symmetry.space_group_name_H-M   'P 1'
#
loop_
_entity.id
_entity.type
_entity.pdbx_description
1 polymer ?
#
loop_
_entity_poly.entity_id
_entity_poly.type
_entity_poly.pdbx_seq_one_letter_code
_entity_poly.pdbx_strand_id
1 'polypeptide(L)'
;VYDRAGQAPASRITVPGGLIHFGSWIGGDRDGNPFVKPSTTTLALRMHMREVLIAYLHRVEELSYRLTHSSLLSEFSAAFMDSLKADEQRFPEILEELSSDYVNEHYRRKLRIMRGRLKMNLTAVCKRIEQPDLDPSSLAIGYASEQELLLDLQLIYDSLLAGGDANMADAGLKDLMRLVETFGFYLMHLDIRQESTRHTEAVTEVLKQLPGEVDYASLDENTRQQLITQALATPAPPLDYATLSEETRETLEVFNVMRRMQTEVSRNAFGNYVISMTHTASHILEVMYLAWLTGLAGRQHDEWFCRIRISPLFETINDLDHAQAILSQLLENETYRELLNKACHCQEIMLGYSDSCKDGGILASNWSLYEAQKQIIAITGQYNLQVRLFHGRGGTIG
;
A
#
# COMPACT_ATOMS: atom_id res chain seq x y z
N VAL A 1 -19.99 6.61 -24.56
CA VAL A 1 -21.14 7.33 -23.95
C VAL A 1 -21.21 8.74 -24.54
N TYR A 2 -20.12 9.54 -24.46
CA TYR A 2 -20.10 10.92 -24.93
C TYR A 2 -20.33 11.06 -26.45
N ASP A 3 -19.78 10.14 -27.25
CA ASP A 3 -19.98 10.14 -28.69
C ASP A 3 -21.45 9.87 -29.04
N ARG A 4 -22.15 9.04 -28.25
CA ARG A 4 -23.60 8.82 -28.41
C ARG A 4 -24.44 10.01 -27.94
N ALA A 5 -23.92 10.83 -27.01
CA ALA A 5 -24.57 12.05 -26.56
C ALA A 5 -24.28 13.26 -27.44
N GLY A 6 -23.47 13.12 -28.52
CA GLY A 6 -23.10 14.21 -29.44
C GLY A 6 -22.27 15.32 -28.80
N GLN A 7 -21.59 15.03 -27.66
CA GLN A 7 -20.77 16.03 -26.98
C GLN A 7 -19.38 16.14 -27.62
N ALA A 8 -18.87 17.38 -27.70
CA ALA A 8 -17.53 17.62 -28.23
C ALA A 8 -16.45 16.98 -27.34
N PRO A 9 -15.31 16.53 -27.91
CA PRO A 9 -14.21 15.93 -27.14
C PRO A 9 -13.70 16.78 -25.95
N ALA A 10 -13.73 18.10 -26.10
CA ALA A 10 -13.32 19.06 -25.05
C ALA A 10 -14.22 19.06 -23.80
N SER A 11 -15.45 18.52 -23.90
CA SER A 11 -16.39 18.41 -22.77
C SER A 11 -16.36 17.06 -22.08
N ARG A 12 -15.46 16.14 -22.47
CA ARG A 12 -15.33 14.82 -21.85
C ARG A 12 -14.79 14.94 -20.42
N ILE A 13 -15.46 14.28 -19.49
CA ILE A 13 -14.98 14.17 -18.11
C ILE A 13 -13.73 13.29 -18.10
N THR A 14 -12.64 13.83 -17.57
CA THR A 14 -11.45 13.04 -17.29
C THR A 14 -11.65 12.31 -15.96
N VAL A 15 -11.69 10.99 -15.99
CA VAL A 15 -11.73 10.18 -14.78
C VAL A 15 -10.32 10.19 -14.17
N PRO A 16 -10.16 10.64 -12.92
CA PRO A 16 -8.84 10.60 -12.27
C PRO A 16 -8.36 9.16 -12.09
N GLY A 17 -7.03 8.96 -12.10
CA GLY A 17 -6.42 7.70 -11.72
C GLY A 17 -6.72 7.37 -10.25
N GLY A 18 -6.77 6.09 -9.91
CA GLY A 18 -7.00 5.67 -8.53
C GLY A 18 -8.39 5.96 -7.98
N LEU A 19 -9.42 6.04 -8.83
CA LEU A 19 -10.81 6.21 -8.39
C LEU A 19 -11.33 5.00 -7.59
N ILE A 20 -10.87 3.80 -7.94
CA ILE A 20 -11.26 2.55 -7.30
C ILE A 20 -10.00 1.90 -6.73
N HIS A 21 -10.07 1.49 -5.48
CA HIS A 21 -9.03 0.72 -4.80
C HIS A 21 -9.59 -0.59 -4.30
N PHE A 22 -8.80 -1.63 -4.41
CA PHE A 22 -9.12 -2.96 -3.91
C PHE A 22 -8.25 -3.29 -2.71
N GLY A 23 -8.85 -3.91 -1.69
CA GLY A 23 -8.17 -4.39 -0.50
C GLY A 23 -8.36 -5.89 -0.31
N SER A 24 -7.45 -6.51 0.43
CA SER A 24 -7.51 -7.91 0.83
C SER A 24 -7.02 -8.07 2.27
N TRP A 25 -7.56 -9.08 2.95
CA TRP A 25 -7.08 -9.50 4.28
C TRP A 25 -6.40 -10.87 4.23
N ILE A 26 -6.42 -11.53 3.06
CA ILE A 26 -5.86 -12.89 2.89
C ILE A 26 -4.33 -12.83 3.02
N GLY A 27 -3.82 -13.42 4.09
CA GLY A 27 -2.40 -13.41 4.44
C GLY A 27 -1.96 -12.22 5.32
N GLY A 28 -2.91 -11.36 5.73
CA GLY A 28 -2.65 -10.20 6.60
C GLY A 28 -3.37 -10.25 7.95
N ASP A 29 -4.47 -11.00 8.03
CA ASP A 29 -5.29 -11.08 9.25
C ASP A 29 -4.75 -12.13 10.22
N ARG A 30 -4.17 -11.66 11.34
CA ARG A 30 -3.59 -12.48 12.42
C ARG A 30 -4.47 -12.58 13.63
N ASP A 31 -5.55 -11.82 13.68
CA ASP A 31 -6.44 -11.79 14.83
C ASP A 31 -7.15 -13.14 14.98
N GLY A 32 -6.87 -13.83 16.09
CA GLY A 32 -7.37 -15.18 16.35
C GLY A 32 -6.86 -16.27 15.38
N ASN A 33 -5.89 -15.98 14.50
CA ASN A 33 -5.39 -16.93 13.49
C ASN A 33 -3.86 -17.15 13.60
N PRO A 34 -3.41 -18.20 14.29
CA PRO A 34 -1.99 -18.50 14.49
C PRO A 34 -1.28 -18.97 13.19
N PHE A 35 -2.00 -19.27 12.13
CA PHE A 35 -1.43 -19.75 10.86
C PHE A 35 -0.99 -18.61 9.92
N VAL A 36 -1.41 -17.39 10.17
CA VAL A 36 -0.98 -16.22 9.39
C VAL A 36 0.33 -15.69 9.96
N LYS A 37 1.44 -16.26 9.52
CA LYS A 37 2.81 -15.88 9.91
C LYS A 37 3.38 -14.76 9.00
N PRO A 38 4.47 -14.10 9.37
CA PRO A 38 5.15 -13.12 8.51
C PRO A 38 5.49 -13.67 7.12
N SER A 39 5.88 -14.95 7.03
CA SER A 39 6.11 -15.66 5.76
C SER A 39 4.86 -15.78 4.90
N THR A 40 3.68 -15.98 5.50
CA THR A 40 2.38 -16.03 4.80
C THR A 40 2.07 -14.68 4.15
N THR A 41 2.33 -13.58 4.84
CA THR A 41 2.18 -12.21 4.30
C THR A 41 3.11 -11.96 3.11
N THR A 42 4.38 -12.36 3.25
CA THR A 42 5.35 -12.26 2.16
C THR A 42 4.90 -13.04 0.94
N LEU A 43 4.44 -14.28 1.13
CA LEU A 43 3.95 -15.12 0.05
C LEU A 43 2.71 -14.53 -0.64
N ALA A 44 1.73 -14.04 0.14
CA ALA A 44 0.52 -13.43 -0.41
C ALA A 44 0.84 -12.26 -1.34
N LEU A 45 1.71 -11.33 -0.93
CA LEU A 45 2.10 -10.18 -1.75
C LEU A 45 2.90 -10.59 -3.00
N ARG A 46 3.77 -11.58 -2.89
CA ARG A 46 4.49 -12.13 -4.06
C ARG A 46 3.53 -12.79 -5.05
N MET A 47 2.51 -13.50 -4.57
CA MET A 47 1.47 -14.07 -5.41
C MET A 47 0.63 -12.98 -6.09
N HIS A 48 0.24 -11.92 -5.38
CA HIS A 48 -0.43 -10.76 -5.96
C HIS A 48 0.41 -10.14 -7.09
N MET A 49 1.71 -9.90 -6.84
CA MET A 49 2.63 -9.35 -7.85
C MET A 49 2.74 -10.27 -9.06
N ARG A 50 2.85 -11.58 -8.86
CA ARG A 50 2.91 -12.56 -9.95
C ARG A 50 1.69 -12.47 -10.86
N GLU A 51 0.50 -12.50 -10.27
CA GLU A 51 -0.76 -12.49 -11.04
C GLU A 51 -0.94 -11.21 -11.85
N VAL A 52 -0.66 -10.05 -11.26
CA VAL A 52 -0.80 -8.77 -11.99
C VAL A 52 0.24 -8.63 -13.10
N LEU A 53 1.47 -9.11 -12.91
CA LEU A 53 2.51 -9.11 -13.95
C LEU A 53 2.15 -10.01 -15.13
N ILE A 54 1.53 -11.18 -14.87
CA ILE A 54 1.01 -12.06 -15.92
C ILE A 54 -0.06 -11.33 -16.74
N ALA A 55 -1.00 -10.64 -16.08
CA ALA A 55 -2.03 -9.87 -16.75
C ALA A 55 -1.43 -8.74 -17.60
N TYR A 56 -0.44 -8.01 -17.10
CA TYR A 56 0.22 -6.93 -17.85
C TYR A 56 1.01 -7.45 -19.05
N LEU A 57 1.70 -8.56 -18.92
CA LEU A 57 2.42 -9.22 -20.03
C LEU A 57 1.47 -9.53 -21.18
N HIS A 58 0.30 -10.08 -20.88
CA HIS A 58 -0.72 -10.38 -21.88
C HIS A 58 -1.24 -9.11 -22.56
N ARG A 59 -1.55 -8.06 -21.81
CA ARG A 59 -2.03 -6.78 -22.33
C ARG A 59 -0.98 -6.06 -23.19
N VAL A 60 0.27 -6.05 -22.77
CA VAL A 60 1.37 -5.46 -23.56
C VAL A 60 1.57 -6.23 -24.87
N GLU A 61 1.44 -7.56 -24.83
CA GLU A 61 1.51 -8.38 -26.03
C GLU A 61 0.35 -8.09 -27.00
N GLU A 62 -0.89 -8.02 -26.52
CA GLU A 62 -2.05 -7.61 -27.33
C GLU A 62 -1.85 -6.24 -27.99
N LEU A 63 -1.33 -5.25 -27.23
CA LEU A 63 -1.02 -3.92 -27.76
C LEU A 63 0.05 -3.98 -28.86
N SER A 64 1.06 -4.83 -28.73
CA SER A 64 2.11 -4.98 -29.74
C SER A 64 1.60 -5.49 -31.09
N TYR A 65 0.48 -6.21 -31.11
CA TYR A 65 -0.19 -6.61 -32.36
C TYR A 65 -1.08 -5.50 -32.96
N ARG A 66 -1.51 -4.53 -32.18
CA ARG A 66 -2.36 -3.43 -32.62
C ARG A 66 -1.57 -2.20 -33.06
N LEU A 67 -0.49 -1.86 -32.35
CA LEU A 67 0.31 -0.65 -32.62
C LEU A 67 1.41 -0.95 -33.65
N THR A 68 1.00 -1.09 -34.91
CA THR A 68 1.86 -1.45 -36.06
C THR A 68 2.25 -0.24 -36.93
N HIS A 69 2.23 0.97 -36.35
CA HIS A 69 2.57 2.20 -37.05
C HIS A 69 3.99 2.14 -37.59
N SER A 70 4.12 2.38 -38.89
CA SER A 70 5.41 2.42 -39.57
C SER A 70 5.96 3.83 -39.59
N SER A 71 7.24 3.99 -39.29
CA SER A 71 7.97 5.27 -39.39
C SER A 71 8.07 5.82 -40.82
N LEU A 72 7.70 5.02 -41.82
CA LEU A 72 7.58 5.47 -43.20
C LEU A 72 6.27 6.22 -43.47
N LEU A 73 5.28 6.06 -42.60
CA LEU A 73 3.92 6.58 -42.77
C LEU A 73 3.42 7.44 -41.60
N SER A 74 4.08 7.35 -40.45
CA SER A 74 3.64 8.01 -39.19
C SER A 74 4.80 8.77 -38.59
N GLU A 75 4.49 9.88 -37.93
CA GLU A 75 5.43 10.65 -37.13
C GLU A 75 5.39 10.20 -35.67
N PHE A 76 6.55 10.23 -35.02
CA PHE A 76 6.70 9.88 -33.61
C PHE A 76 7.25 11.07 -32.83
N SER A 77 6.80 11.28 -31.59
CA SER A 77 7.30 12.37 -30.76
C SER A 77 8.77 12.18 -30.43
N ALA A 78 9.53 13.26 -30.31
CA ALA A 78 10.95 13.22 -29.98
C ALA A 78 11.19 12.53 -28.63
N ALA A 79 10.39 12.84 -27.60
CA ALA A 79 10.47 12.25 -26.28
C ALA A 79 10.30 10.71 -26.29
N PHE A 80 9.36 10.21 -27.11
CA PHE A 80 9.18 8.77 -27.31
C PHE A 80 10.41 8.13 -27.98
N MET A 81 10.94 8.75 -29.04
CA MET A 81 12.10 8.23 -29.77
C MET A 81 13.36 8.23 -28.90
N ASP A 82 13.56 9.26 -28.07
CA ASP A 82 14.69 9.30 -27.15
C ASP A 82 14.58 8.22 -26.05
N SER A 83 13.35 7.99 -25.53
CA SER A 83 13.10 6.89 -24.59
C SER A 83 13.32 5.51 -25.21
N LEU A 84 12.90 5.30 -26.47
CA LEU A 84 13.16 4.04 -27.17
C LEU A 84 14.64 3.78 -27.34
N LYS A 85 15.42 4.77 -27.78
CA LYS A 85 16.89 4.65 -27.92
C LYS A 85 17.57 4.35 -26.59
N ALA A 86 17.15 5.00 -25.50
CA ALA A 86 17.68 4.74 -24.17
C ALA A 86 17.41 3.30 -23.71
N ASP A 87 16.21 2.79 -23.97
CA ASP A 87 15.86 1.40 -23.63
C ASP A 87 16.66 0.39 -24.48
N GLU A 88 16.84 0.67 -25.75
CA GLU A 88 17.67 -0.19 -26.65
C GLU A 88 19.12 -0.29 -26.19
N GLN A 89 19.67 0.78 -25.61
CA GLN A 89 21.01 0.79 -25.02
C GLN A 89 21.07 0.07 -23.67
N ARG A 90 20.00 0.18 -22.88
CA ARG A 90 19.94 -0.38 -21.53
C ARG A 90 19.64 -1.88 -21.50
N PHE A 91 18.89 -2.39 -22.48
CA PHE A 91 18.43 -3.78 -22.54
C PHE A 91 18.78 -4.45 -23.87
N PRO A 92 20.09 -4.52 -24.24
CA PRO A 92 20.51 -5.10 -25.51
C PRO A 92 20.14 -6.60 -25.64
N GLU A 93 20.11 -7.33 -24.53
CA GLU A 93 19.75 -8.75 -24.48
C GLU A 93 18.29 -9.00 -24.92
N ILE A 94 17.38 -8.07 -24.64
CA ILE A 94 15.98 -8.17 -25.10
C ILE A 94 15.91 -7.94 -26.61
N LEU A 95 16.79 -7.10 -27.14
CA LEU A 95 16.84 -6.81 -28.58
C LEU A 95 17.41 -7.94 -29.40
N GLU A 96 18.36 -8.71 -28.87
CA GLU A 96 18.95 -9.88 -29.54
C GLU A 96 17.88 -10.95 -29.84
N GLU A 97 16.87 -11.07 -28.94
CA GLU A 97 15.69 -11.91 -29.17
C GLU A 97 14.71 -11.31 -30.22
N LEU A 98 14.81 -10.00 -30.47
CA LEU A 98 14.02 -9.28 -31.47
C LEU A 98 14.82 -9.28 -32.78
N SER A 99 14.65 -10.26 -33.64
CA SER A 99 15.23 -10.26 -34.99
C SER A 99 15.05 -8.89 -35.69
N SER A 100 15.68 -8.71 -36.86
CA SER A 100 15.53 -7.48 -37.69
C SER A 100 14.08 -7.09 -38.03
N ASP A 101 13.12 -7.87 -37.55
CA ASP A 101 11.70 -7.60 -37.64
C ASP A 101 11.34 -6.31 -36.86
N TYR A 102 10.41 -5.56 -37.39
CA TYR A 102 9.87 -4.32 -36.78
C TYR A 102 10.81 -3.10 -36.72
N VAL A 103 11.88 -3.04 -37.55
CA VAL A 103 12.79 -1.88 -37.57
C VAL A 103 12.05 -0.55 -37.76
N ASN A 104 10.99 -0.55 -38.56
CA ASN A 104 10.16 0.63 -38.82
C ASN A 104 8.94 0.74 -37.91
N GLU A 105 8.69 -0.20 -36.98
CA GLU A 105 7.51 -0.24 -36.12
C GLU A 105 7.88 0.13 -34.67
N HIS A 106 8.18 1.40 -34.43
CA HIS A 106 8.78 1.88 -33.19
C HIS A 106 7.93 1.63 -31.93
N TYR A 107 6.57 1.76 -32.01
CA TYR A 107 5.72 1.39 -30.86
C TYR A 107 5.81 -0.09 -30.54
N ARG A 108 5.83 -0.96 -31.55
CA ARG A 108 5.96 -2.40 -31.34
C ARG A 108 7.33 -2.75 -30.72
N ARG A 109 8.41 -2.12 -31.16
CA ARG A 109 9.73 -2.28 -30.57
C ARG A 109 9.74 -1.89 -29.08
N LYS A 110 9.19 -0.72 -28.74
CA LYS A 110 9.06 -0.26 -27.35
C LYS A 110 8.25 -1.26 -26.51
N LEU A 111 7.09 -1.71 -26.99
CA LEU A 111 6.23 -2.69 -26.31
C LEU A 111 6.92 -4.04 -26.11
N ARG A 112 7.76 -4.48 -27.06
CA ARG A 112 8.58 -5.69 -26.92
C ARG A 112 9.61 -5.55 -25.80
N ILE A 113 10.30 -4.41 -25.72
CA ILE A 113 11.23 -4.13 -24.61
C ILE A 113 10.46 -4.09 -23.28
N MET A 114 9.35 -3.39 -23.22
CA MET A 114 8.48 -3.36 -22.03
C MET A 114 8.05 -4.76 -21.59
N ARG A 115 7.67 -5.63 -22.54
CA ARG A 115 7.34 -7.02 -22.28
C ARG A 115 8.53 -7.80 -21.71
N GLY A 116 9.72 -7.62 -22.25
CA GLY A 116 10.96 -8.22 -21.73
C GLY A 116 11.24 -7.79 -20.29
N ARG A 117 11.13 -6.49 -20.01
CA ARG A 117 11.29 -5.92 -18.65
C ARG A 117 10.25 -6.51 -17.66
N LEU A 118 8.98 -6.61 -18.04
CA LEU A 118 7.94 -7.25 -17.21
C LEU A 118 8.23 -8.74 -16.98
N LYS A 119 8.78 -9.45 -17.98
CA LYS A 119 9.18 -10.85 -17.85
C LYS A 119 10.33 -11.02 -16.87
N MET A 120 11.28 -10.09 -16.81
CA MET A 120 12.33 -10.07 -15.79
C MET A 120 11.73 -9.97 -14.37
N ASN A 121 10.80 -9.04 -14.14
CA ASN A 121 10.09 -8.91 -12.86
C ASN A 121 9.32 -10.21 -12.51
N LEU A 122 8.59 -10.79 -13.46
CA LEU A 122 7.86 -12.04 -13.25
C LEU A 122 8.80 -13.20 -12.89
N THR A 123 9.92 -13.34 -13.59
CA THR A 123 10.92 -14.35 -13.29
C THR A 123 11.51 -14.17 -11.89
N ALA A 124 11.80 -12.92 -11.51
CA ALA A 124 12.33 -12.61 -10.19
C ALA A 124 11.34 -12.98 -9.07
N VAL A 125 10.07 -12.60 -9.21
CA VAL A 125 9.06 -12.93 -8.19
C VAL A 125 8.78 -14.42 -8.10
N CYS A 126 8.73 -15.15 -9.22
CA CYS A 126 8.57 -16.62 -9.22
C CYS A 126 9.72 -17.30 -8.47
N LYS A 127 10.97 -16.91 -8.75
CA LYS A 127 12.13 -17.45 -8.04
C LYS A 127 12.07 -17.20 -6.54
N ARG A 128 11.61 -16.02 -6.10
CA ARG A 128 11.46 -15.68 -4.68
C ARG A 128 10.30 -16.42 -4.01
N ILE A 129 9.27 -16.84 -4.75
CA ILE A 129 8.21 -17.71 -4.24
C ILE A 129 8.76 -19.12 -4.01
N GLU A 130 9.55 -19.65 -4.96
CA GLU A 130 10.15 -20.98 -4.87
C GLU A 130 11.29 -21.06 -3.84
N GLN A 131 12.05 -19.98 -3.71
CA GLN A 131 13.21 -19.85 -2.82
C GLN A 131 13.09 -18.55 -2.00
N PRO A 132 12.34 -18.55 -0.88
CA PRO A 132 12.06 -17.34 -0.09
C PRO A 132 13.30 -16.60 0.42
N ASP A 133 14.38 -17.33 0.68
CA ASP A 133 15.65 -16.80 1.23
C ASP A 133 16.65 -16.36 0.14
N LEU A 134 16.24 -16.39 -1.14
CA LEU A 134 17.11 -15.98 -2.24
C LEU A 134 17.49 -14.51 -2.10
N ASP A 135 18.79 -14.21 -2.25
CA ASP A 135 19.29 -12.83 -2.23
C ASP A 135 18.66 -12.01 -3.35
N PRO A 136 17.92 -10.94 -3.01
CA PRO A 136 17.29 -10.06 -3.99
C PRO A 136 18.28 -9.46 -5.01
N SER A 137 19.53 -9.18 -4.59
CA SER A 137 20.56 -8.59 -5.45
C SER A 137 21.01 -9.51 -6.59
N SER A 138 20.75 -10.82 -6.47
CA SER A 138 21.07 -11.82 -7.49
C SER A 138 20.10 -11.84 -8.67
N LEU A 139 19.02 -11.06 -8.61
CA LEU A 139 17.95 -11.08 -9.59
C LEU A 139 17.95 -9.80 -10.42
N ALA A 140 17.84 -9.96 -11.74
CA ALA A 140 17.63 -8.84 -12.64
C ALA A 140 16.19 -8.35 -12.54
N ILE A 141 16.02 -7.04 -12.34
CA ILE A 141 14.72 -6.36 -12.26
C ILE A 141 14.57 -5.46 -13.48
N GLY A 142 13.48 -5.64 -14.22
CA GLY A 142 13.20 -4.84 -15.41
C GLY A 142 12.60 -3.48 -15.09
N TYR A 143 11.54 -3.44 -14.28
CA TYR A 143 10.90 -2.23 -13.77
C TYR A 143 11.11 -2.13 -12.27
N ALA A 144 11.59 -0.98 -11.79
CA ALA A 144 11.77 -0.71 -10.38
C ALA A 144 10.43 -0.42 -9.67
N SER A 145 9.44 0.08 -10.40
CA SER A 145 8.10 0.40 -9.86
C SER A 145 7.06 0.42 -10.98
N GLU A 146 5.79 0.36 -10.59
CA GLU A 146 4.64 0.56 -11.49
C GLU A 146 4.63 1.95 -12.12
N GLN A 147 5.19 2.97 -11.46
CA GLN A 147 5.30 4.33 -11.98
C GLN A 147 6.21 4.38 -13.21
N GLU A 148 7.31 3.62 -13.19
CA GLU A 148 8.21 3.55 -14.36
C GLU A 148 7.50 2.89 -15.56
N LEU A 149 6.68 1.87 -15.33
CA LEU A 149 5.84 1.26 -16.37
C LEU A 149 4.80 2.26 -16.90
N LEU A 150 4.14 3.03 -16.01
CA LEU A 150 3.18 4.05 -16.41
C LEU A 150 3.82 5.16 -17.25
N LEU A 151 5.04 5.57 -16.93
CA LEU A 151 5.77 6.56 -17.73
C LEU A 151 6.03 6.06 -19.16
N ASP A 152 6.42 4.79 -19.33
CA ASP A 152 6.60 4.21 -20.66
C ASP A 152 5.28 4.16 -21.45
N LEU A 153 4.17 3.78 -20.80
CA LEU A 153 2.84 3.79 -21.42
C LEU A 153 2.39 5.20 -21.78
N GLN A 154 2.65 6.20 -20.93
CA GLN A 154 2.32 7.60 -21.16
C GLN A 154 3.08 8.16 -22.38
N LEU A 155 4.36 7.83 -22.54
CA LEU A 155 5.16 8.23 -23.71
C LEU A 155 4.57 7.71 -25.02
N ILE A 156 4.09 6.45 -25.04
CA ILE A 156 3.39 5.90 -26.22
C ILE A 156 2.08 6.64 -26.45
N TYR A 157 1.31 6.88 -25.38
CA TYR A 157 0.02 7.59 -25.46
C TYR A 157 0.17 9.00 -26.03
N ASP A 158 1.10 9.78 -25.51
CA ASP A 158 1.35 11.16 -25.95
C ASP A 158 1.89 11.20 -27.38
N SER A 159 2.71 10.24 -27.78
CA SER A 159 3.22 10.13 -29.13
C SER A 159 2.12 9.79 -30.15
N LEU A 160 1.18 8.92 -29.80
CA LEU A 160 0.00 8.62 -30.63
C LEU A 160 -0.90 9.85 -30.79
N LEU A 161 -1.14 10.61 -29.72
CA LEU A 161 -1.91 11.85 -29.80
C LEU A 161 -1.24 12.89 -30.69
N ALA A 162 0.07 13.08 -30.55
CA ALA A 162 0.84 14.00 -31.40
C ALA A 162 0.84 13.59 -32.87
N GLY A 163 0.82 12.28 -33.16
CA GLY A 163 0.68 11.72 -34.50
C GLY A 163 -0.76 11.73 -35.06
N GLY A 164 -1.73 12.24 -34.29
CA GLY A 164 -3.14 12.38 -34.73
C GLY A 164 -3.99 11.12 -34.56
N ASP A 165 -3.48 10.06 -33.92
CA ASP A 165 -4.21 8.79 -33.71
C ASP A 165 -4.77 8.66 -32.31
N ALA A 166 -5.66 9.59 -31.92
CA ALA A 166 -6.35 9.55 -30.62
C ALA A 166 -7.20 8.28 -30.42
N ASN A 167 -7.71 7.69 -31.51
CA ASN A 167 -8.52 6.49 -31.41
C ASN A 167 -7.71 5.28 -30.91
N MET A 168 -6.49 5.12 -31.39
CA MET A 168 -5.59 4.05 -30.92
C MET A 168 -5.06 4.34 -29.51
N ALA A 169 -4.79 5.62 -29.19
CA ALA A 169 -4.39 6.01 -27.84
C ALA A 169 -5.49 5.73 -26.80
N ASP A 170 -6.75 6.10 -27.11
CA ASP A 170 -7.90 5.92 -26.20
C ASP A 170 -8.47 4.49 -26.18
N ALA A 171 -7.96 3.59 -27.02
CA ALA A 171 -8.34 2.18 -27.02
C ALA A 171 -7.61 1.38 -25.92
N GLY A 172 -7.15 0.17 -26.19
CA GLY A 172 -6.55 -0.73 -25.21
C GLY A 172 -5.32 -0.19 -24.47
N LEU A 173 -4.60 0.83 -25.00
CA LEU A 173 -3.46 1.46 -24.30
C LEU A 173 -3.94 2.21 -23.05
N LYS A 174 -4.96 3.03 -23.17
CA LYS A 174 -5.55 3.74 -22.03
C LYS A 174 -6.14 2.78 -20.99
N ASP A 175 -6.75 1.69 -21.45
CA ASP A 175 -7.27 0.65 -20.56
C ASP A 175 -6.13 0.01 -19.76
N LEU A 176 -4.99 -0.30 -20.39
CA LEU A 176 -3.82 -0.82 -19.66
C LEU A 176 -3.26 0.21 -18.66
N MET A 177 -3.17 1.49 -19.03
CA MET A 177 -2.76 2.55 -18.10
C MET A 177 -3.68 2.58 -16.88
N ARG A 178 -5.01 2.51 -17.09
CA ARG A 178 -5.98 2.46 -15.98
C ARG A 178 -5.84 1.22 -15.10
N LEU A 179 -5.52 0.07 -15.69
CA LEU A 179 -5.23 -1.14 -14.92
C LEU A 179 -3.98 -0.96 -14.06
N VAL A 180 -2.89 -0.39 -14.61
CA VAL A 180 -1.66 -0.15 -13.84
C VAL A 180 -1.88 0.90 -12.74
N GLU A 181 -2.63 1.97 -13.00
CA GLU A 181 -3.01 2.97 -11.99
C GLU A 181 -3.83 2.35 -10.83
N THR A 182 -4.69 1.38 -11.12
CA THR A 182 -5.60 0.75 -10.14
C THR A 182 -4.92 -0.35 -9.35
N PHE A 183 -4.14 -1.21 -10.01
CA PHE A 183 -3.62 -2.45 -9.44
C PHE A 183 -2.12 -2.43 -9.16
N GLY A 184 -1.37 -1.45 -9.69
CA GLY A 184 0.08 -1.33 -9.53
C GLY A 184 0.82 -2.64 -9.79
N PHE A 185 1.87 -2.92 -9.01
CA PHE A 185 2.49 -4.24 -8.92
C PHE A 185 1.98 -5.06 -7.74
N TYR A 186 1.08 -4.49 -6.93
CA TYR A 186 0.57 -5.09 -5.69
C TYR A 186 -0.81 -5.75 -5.86
N LEU A 187 -1.48 -5.61 -6.99
CA LEU A 187 -2.82 -6.12 -7.32
C LEU A 187 -3.93 -5.58 -6.39
N MET A 188 -3.76 -5.73 -5.09
CA MET A 188 -4.67 -5.26 -4.03
C MET A 188 -3.86 -4.81 -2.84
N HIS A 189 -4.32 -3.76 -2.15
CA HIS A 189 -3.72 -3.37 -0.87
C HIS A 189 -3.97 -4.49 0.15
N LEU A 190 -2.92 -4.95 0.82
CA LEU A 190 -3.04 -5.94 1.87
C LEU A 190 -3.16 -5.24 3.22
N ASP A 191 -4.29 -5.38 3.90
CA ASP A 191 -4.42 -4.94 5.28
C ASP A 191 -3.78 -5.98 6.22
N ILE A 192 -3.11 -5.47 7.24
CA ILE A 192 -2.64 -6.27 8.36
C ILE A 192 -3.60 -6.06 9.52
N ARG A 193 -4.03 -7.13 10.19
CA ARG A 193 -4.79 -7.03 11.44
C ARG A 193 -4.14 -7.84 12.55
N GLN A 194 -4.04 -7.23 13.73
CA GLN A 194 -3.53 -7.87 14.94
C GLN A 194 -4.19 -7.26 16.18
N GLU A 195 -4.30 -8.08 17.23
CA GLU A 195 -4.86 -7.68 18.50
C GLU A 195 -3.90 -6.77 19.30
N SER A 196 -4.47 -5.77 20.01
CA SER A 196 -3.72 -4.77 20.78
C SER A 196 -2.82 -5.36 21.87
N THR A 197 -3.24 -6.44 22.53
CA THR A 197 -2.45 -7.08 23.58
C THR A 197 -1.09 -7.56 23.08
N ARG A 198 -1.00 -8.05 21.83
CA ARG A 198 0.27 -8.47 21.22
C ARG A 198 1.26 -7.31 21.06
N HIS A 199 0.76 -6.10 20.80
CA HIS A 199 1.60 -4.91 20.70
C HIS A 199 2.09 -4.48 22.07
N THR A 200 1.20 -4.43 23.07
CA THR A 200 1.53 -4.08 24.44
C THR A 200 2.58 -5.05 25.05
N GLU A 201 2.43 -6.35 24.81
CA GLU A 201 3.40 -7.37 25.23
C GLU A 201 4.77 -7.14 24.57
N ALA A 202 4.81 -6.92 23.25
CA ALA A 202 6.04 -6.67 22.52
C ALA A 202 6.74 -5.37 22.97
N VAL A 203 5.99 -4.28 23.13
CA VAL A 203 6.53 -3.00 23.64
C VAL A 203 7.07 -3.17 25.07
N THR A 204 6.33 -3.87 25.94
CA THR A 204 6.75 -4.14 27.31
C THR A 204 8.09 -4.90 27.36
N GLU A 205 8.23 -5.93 26.54
CA GLU A 205 9.46 -6.73 26.50
C GLU A 205 10.63 -5.92 25.92
N VAL A 206 10.42 -5.17 24.85
CA VAL A 206 11.45 -4.31 24.26
C VAL A 206 11.93 -3.25 25.25
N LEU A 207 11.03 -2.56 25.94
CA LEU A 207 11.39 -1.52 26.90
C LEU A 207 12.15 -2.05 28.12
N LYS A 208 11.92 -3.30 28.54
CA LYS A 208 12.72 -3.96 29.57
C LYS A 208 14.18 -4.21 29.18
N GLN A 209 14.46 -4.34 27.87
CA GLN A 209 15.81 -4.56 27.36
C GLN A 209 16.58 -3.27 27.12
N LEU A 210 15.88 -2.13 27.06
CA LEU A 210 16.51 -0.84 26.85
C LEU A 210 17.07 -0.27 28.17
N PRO A 211 18.10 0.62 28.09
CA PRO A 211 18.62 1.28 29.27
C PRO A 211 17.51 2.00 30.05
N GLY A 212 17.40 1.68 31.37
CA GLY A 212 16.35 2.22 32.22
C GLY A 212 15.29 1.18 32.65
N GLU A 213 15.25 0.00 32.03
CA GLU A 213 14.41 -1.16 32.43
C GLU A 213 12.99 -0.78 32.85
N VAL A 214 12.26 -0.11 31.92
CA VAL A 214 10.93 0.42 32.23
C VAL A 214 9.92 -0.73 32.33
N ASP A 215 9.21 -0.84 33.44
CA ASP A 215 8.04 -1.71 33.56
C ASP A 215 6.80 -1.05 32.94
N TYR A 216 6.73 -1.11 31.60
CA TYR A 216 5.69 -0.47 30.80
C TYR A 216 4.27 -0.94 31.18
N ALA A 217 4.12 -2.20 31.58
CA ALA A 217 2.82 -2.77 31.94
C ALA A 217 2.20 -2.10 33.17
N SER A 218 3.02 -1.63 34.11
CA SER A 218 2.57 -0.98 35.36
C SER A 218 2.24 0.51 35.18
N LEU A 219 2.58 1.13 34.04
CA LEU A 219 2.38 2.55 33.81
C LEU A 219 0.92 2.88 33.54
N ASP A 220 0.50 4.07 34.00
CA ASP A 220 -0.80 4.65 33.62
C ASP A 220 -0.80 5.11 32.16
N GLU A 221 -2.00 5.33 31.60
CA GLU A 221 -2.20 5.64 30.18
C GLU A 221 -1.43 6.91 29.73
N ASN A 222 -1.44 7.97 30.53
CA ASN A 222 -0.75 9.22 30.19
C ASN A 222 0.77 9.02 30.15
N THR A 223 1.31 8.29 31.10
CA THR A 223 2.74 7.98 31.17
C THR A 223 3.17 7.09 30.01
N ARG A 224 2.36 6.11 29.60
CA ARG A 224 2.59 5.29 28.38
C ARG A 224 2.68 6.14 27.14
N GLN A 225 1.71 7.04 26.92
CA GLN A 225 1.68 7.94 25.78
C GLN A 225 2.91 8.86 25.74
N GLN A 226 3.28 9.47 26.87
CA GLN A 226 4.43 10.36 26.97
C GLN A 226 5.74 9.62 26.66
N LEU A 227 5.94 8.43 27.20
CA LEU A 227 7.13 7.62 26.99
C LEU A 227 7.31 7.27 25.50
N ILE A 228 6.25 6.79 24.86
CA ILE A 228 6.29 6.44 23.44
C ILE A 228 6.53 7.69 22.60
N THR A 229 5.83 8.79 22.87
CA THR A 229 5.98 10.05 22.14
C THR A 229 7.41 10.58 22.19
N GLN A 230 8.05 10.52 23.36
CA GLN A 230 9.45 10.93 23.54
C GLN A 230 10.40 10.01 22.75
N ALA A 231 10.17 8.70 22.79
CA ALA A 231 10.97 7.74 22.02
C ALA A 231 10.92 7.99 20.53
N LEU A 232 9.74 8.24 19.96
CA LEU A 232 9.55 8.49 18.53
C LEU A 232 10.34 9.70 17.99
N ALA A 233 10.67 10.66 18.86
CA ALA A 233 11.46 11.84 18.51
C ALA A 233 12.97 11.57 18.40
N THR A 234 13.42 10.38 18.81
CA THR A 234 14.83 9.97 18.85
C THR A 234 15.13 8.93 17.77
N PRO A 235 16.40 8.67 17.43
CA PRO A 235 16.76 7.52 16.61
C PRO A 235 16.39 6.19 17.28
N ALA A 236 15.90 5.23 16.52
CA ALA A 236 15.56 3.92 17.03
C ALA A 236 16.84 3.21 17.57
N PRO A 237 16.79 2.62 18.77
CA PRO A 237 17.92 1.88 19.32
C PRO A 237 18.12 0.56 18.57
N PRO A 238 19.34 0.03 18.53
CA PRO A 238 19.55 -1.34 18.06
C PRO A 238 18.90 -2.33 19.04
N LEU A 239 18.20 -3.33 18.50
CA LEU A 239 17.58 -4.39 19.26
C LEU A 239 18.36 -5.69 19.11
N ASP A 240 18.55 -6.40 20.22
CA ASP A 240 19.04 -7.78 20.20
C ASP A 240 17.84 -8.74 20.09
N TYR A 241 17.53 -9.15 18.87
CA TYR A 241 16.42 -10.07 18.61
C TYR A 241 16.61 -11.45 19.26
N ALA A 242 17.84 -11.86 19.58
CA ALA A 242 18.11 -13.17 20.17
C ALA A 242 17.60 -13.28 21.62
N THR A 243 17.47 -12.16 22.32
CA THR A 243 17.01 -12.09 23.70
C THR A 243 15.50 -11.91 23.83
N LEU A 244 14.80 -11.66 22.72
CA LEU A 244 13.33 -11.50 22.68
C LEU A 244 12.62 -12.85 22.62
N SER A 245 11.41 -12.90 23.17
CA SER A 245 10.49 -14.04 23.04
C SER A 245 10.15 -14.32 21.57
N GLU A 246 9.65 -15.51 21.27
CA GLU A 246 9.22 -15.87 19.92
C GLU A 246 8.07 -14.97 19.46
N GLU A 247 7.12 -14.69 20.35
CA GLU A 247 5.94 -13.85 20.09
C GLU A 247 6.32 -12.41 19.75
N THR A 248 7.24 -11.82 20.52
CA THR A 248 7.74 -10.45 20.25
C THR A 248 8.56 -10.39 18.96
N ARG A 249 9.39 -11.39 18.69
CA ARG A 249 10.12 -11.49 17.42
C ARG A 249 9.17 -11.61 16.24
N GLU A 250 8.12 -12.43 16.33
CA GLU A 250 7.11 -12.57 15.28
C GLU A 250 6.37 -11.25 15.05
N THR A 251 5.99 -10.55 16.13
CA THR A 251 5.34 -9.23 16.04
C THR A 251 6.24 -8.23 15.32
N LEU A 252 7.50 -8.09 15.69
CA LEU A 252 8.46 -7.19 15.01
C LEU A 252 8.73 -7.62 13.57
N GLU A 253 8.78 -8.92 13.29
CA GLU A 253 9.01 -9.41 11.92
C GLU A 253 7.85 -9.04 10.97
N VAL A 254 6.63 -8.86 11.45
CA VAL A 254 5.52 -8.32 10.64
C VAL A 254 5.88 -6.95 10.09
N PHE A 255 6.38 -6.05 10.92
CA PHE A 255 6.79 -4.70 10.50
C PHE A 255 8.01 -4.74 9.57
N ASN A 256 8.97 -5.63 9.82
CA ASN A 256 10.11 -5.86 8.93
C ASN A 256 9.64 -6.36 7.54
N VAL A 257 8.67 -7.28 7.49
CA VAL A 257 8.03 -7.74 6.25
C VAL A 257 7.35 -6.57 5.55
N MET A 258 6.61 -5.73 6.27
CA MET A 258 5.98 -4.54 5.66
C MET A 258 7.02 -3.64 5.01
N ARG A 259 8.11 -3.32 5.71
CA ARG A 259 9.20 -2.49 5.16
C ARG A 259 9.84 -3.14 3.94
N ARG A 260 10.13 -4.43 3.98
CA ARG A 260 10.75 -5.19 2.88
C ARG A 260 9.82 -5.26 1.67
N MET A 261 8.56 -5.58 1.85
CA MET A 261 7.59 -5.72 0.76
C MET A 261 7.22 -4.37 0.13
N GLN A 262 7.28 -3.26 0.87
CA GLN A 262 7.15 -1.92 0.28
C GLN A 262 8.28 -1.59 -0.71
N THR A 263 9.44 -2.19 -0.54
CA THR A 263 10.57 -2.05 -1.48
C THR A 263 10.54 -3.09 -2.59
N GLU A 264 10.16 -4.33 -2.25
CA GLU A 264 10.18 -5.46 -3.19
C GLU A 264 9.02 -5.43 -4.19
N VAL A 265 7.83 -5.05 -3.73
CA VAL A 265 6.59 -5.10 -4.53
C VAL A 265 6.13 -3.71 -4.94
N SER A 266 5.75 -2.88 -3.99
CA SER A 266 5.33 -1.49 -4.20
C SER A 266 5.17 -0.78 -2.85
N ARG A 267 5.41 0.53 -2.83
CA ARG A 267 5.10 1.38 -1.66
C ARG A 267 3.62 1.31 -1.27
N ASN A 268 2.76 0.96 -2.21
CA ASN A 268 1.31 0.84 -2.05
C ASN A 268 0.85 -0.60 -1.76
N ALA A 269 1.78 -1.54 -1.50
CA ALA A 269 1.45 -2.94 -1.25
C ALA A 269 0.54 -3.16 -0.04
N PHE A 270 0.64 -2.29 0.97
CA PHE A 270 -0.19 -2.37 2.17
C PHE A 270 -1.27 -1.31 2.19
N GLY A 271 -2.43 -1.70 2.69
CA GLY A 271 -3.52 -0.83 3.10
C GLY A 271 -3.31 -0.31 4.52
N ASN A 272 -4.19 -0.69 5.43
CA ASN A 272 -4.12 -0.31 6.83
C ASN A 272 -3.47 -1.40 7.69
N TYR A 273 -2.87 -0.97 8.79
CA TYR A 273 -2.61 -1.81 9.95
C TYR A 273 -3.78 -1.65 10.92
N VAL A 274 -4.65 -2.64 10.96
CA VAL A 274 -5.87 -2.64 11.76
C VAL A 274 -5.54 -3.20 13.15
N ILE A 275 -5.93 -2.47 14.20
CA ILE A 275 -5.73 -2.90 15.59
C ILE A 275 -7.09 -3.33 16.12
N SER A 276 -7.31 -4.63 16.33
CA SER A 276 -8.49 -5.12 17.03
C SER A 276 -8.37 -4.89 18.54
N MET A 277 -9.50 -4.86 19.24
CA MET A 277 -9.57 -4.60 20.69
C MET A 277 -8.86 -3.30 21.08
N THR A 278 -9.12 -2.21 20.35
CA THR A 278 -8.54 -0.90 20.66
C THR A 278 -9.33 -0.22 21.77
N HIS A 279 -8.75 -0.13 22.96
CA HIS A 279 -9.39 0.43 24.14
C HIS A 279 -8.79 1.76 24.59
N THR A 280 -7.56 2.08 24.17
CA THR A 280 -6.80 3.26 24.63
C THR A 280 -6.01 3.88 23.49
N ALA A 281 -5.60 5.14 23.65
CA ALA A 281 -4.74 5.84 22.69
C ALA A 281 -3.33 5.21 22.63
N SER A 282 -2.83 4.68 23.75
CA SER A 282 -1.53 4.01 23.78
C SER A 282 -1.48 2.80 22.86
N HIS A 283 -2.57 2.04 22.65
CA HIS A 283 -2.59 0.91 21.71
C HIS A 283 -2.22 1.32 20.27
N ILE A 284 -2.65 2.51 19.85
CA ILE A 284 -2.29 3.06 18.53
C ILE A 284 -0.83 3.53 18.51
N LEU A 285 -0.40 4.20 19.57
CA LEU A 285 0.98 4.66 19.71
C LEU A 285 1.97 3.50 19.84
N GLU A 286 1.60 2.37 20.47
CA GLU A 286 2.40 1.14 20.52
C GLU A 286 2.70 0.59 19.13
N VAL A 287 1.72 0.54 18.24
CA VAL A 287 1.93 0.15 16.83
C VAL A 287 2.85 1.15 16.13
N MET A 288 2.70 2.45 16.38
CA MET A 288 3.61 3.46 15.84
C MET A 288 5.04 3.29 16.37
N TYR A 289 5.20 2.92 17.65
CA TYR A 289 6.48 2.62 18.27
C TYR A 289 7.18 1.41 17.63
N LEU A 290 6.44 0.31 17.39
CA LEU A 290 6.97 -0.87 16.71
C LEU A 290 7.34 -0.55 15.24
N ALA A 291 6.56 0.31 14.59
CA ALA A 291 6.87 0.81 13.25
C ALA A 291 8.15 1.67 13.24
N TRP A 292 8.36 2.49 14.26
CA TRP A 292 9.58 3.28 14.45
C TRP A 292 10.81 2.38 14.68
N LEU A 293 10.72 1.39 15.55
CA LEU A 293 11.80 0.44 15.81
C LEU A 293 12.28 -0.29 14.54
N THR A 294 11.36 -0.54 13.60
CA THR A 294 11.63 -1.28 12.36
C THR A 294 11.88 -0.37 11.13
N GLY A 295 11.87 0.96 11.32
CA GLY A 295 12.15 1.93 10.26
C GLY A 295 11.01 2.18 9.28
N LEU A 296 9.75 1.94 9.69
CA LEU A 296 8.55 2.33 8.95
C LEU A 296 8.06 3.74 9.30
N ALA A 297 8.45 4.28 10.44
CA ALA A 297 8.12 5.63 10.89
C ALA A 297 9.29 6.24 11.66
N GLY A 298 9.31 7.56 11.84
CA GLY A 298 10.33 8.25 12.63
C GLY A 298 10.81 9.56 12.03
N ARG A 299 12.03 9.97 12.38
CA ARG A 299 12.69 11.16 11.84
C ARG A 299 13.95 10.80 11.05
N GLN A 300 14.12 11.42 9.90
CA GLN A 300 15.29 11.29 9.05
C GLN A 300 15.68 12.69 8.55
N HIS A 301 16.93 13.12 8.76
CA HIS A 301 17.42 14.48 8.41
C HIS A 301 16.50 15.59 8.94
N ASP A 302 16.08 15.45 10.20
CA ASP A 302 15.14 16.35 10.90
C ASP A 302 13.71 16.41 10.34
N GLU A 303 13.38 15.62 9.34
CA GLU A 303 12.01 15.47 8.82
C GLU A 303 11.34 14.21 9.33
N TRP A 304 10.05 14.33 9.65
CA TRP A 304 9.21 13.16 9.95
C TRP A 304 8.91 12.36 8.68
N PHE A 305 8.88 11.04 8.81
CA PHE A 305 8.35 10.14 7.79
C PHE A 305 7.47 9.08 8.44
N CYS A 306 6.45 8.62 7.70
CA CYS A 306 5.60 7.51 8.11
C CYS A 306 5.14 6.73 6.87
N ARG A 307 5.37 5.42 6.89
CA ARG A 307 5.07 4.50 5.79
C ARG A 307 4.04 3.45 6.19
N ILE A 308 3.32 3.70 7.27
CA ILE A 308 2.27 2.83 7.80
C ILE A 308 1.03 3.67 8.07
N ARG A 309 -0.13 3.13 7.74
CA ARG A 309 -1.44 3.71 8.08
C ARG A 309 -2.06 2.84 9.17
N ILE A 310 -2.38 3.43 10.29
CA ILE A 310 -2.92 2.71 11.44
C ILE A 310 -4.40 2.99 11.55
N SER A 311 -5.19 1.94 11.64
CA SER A 311 -6.64 2.00 11.79
C SER A 311 -7.07 1.30 13.08
N PRO A 312 -7.49 2.04 14.11
CA PRO A 312 -8.12 1.41 15.26
C PRO A 312 -9.45 0.77 14.86
N LEU A 313 -9.74 -0.38 15.43
CA LEU A 313 -11.04 -1.04 15.34
C LEU A 313 -11.75 -0.92 16.70
N PHE A 314 -12.90 -0.27 16.68
CA PHE A 314 -13.81 -0.18 17.84
C PHE A 314 -14.92 -1.22 17.68
N GLU A 315 -14.92 -2.25 18.53
CA GLU A 315 -15.72 -3.47 18.34
C GLU A 315 -16.90 -3.57 19.29
N THR A 316 -16.70 -3.22 20.56
CA THR A 316 -17.74 -3.32 21.59
C THR A 316 -18.53 -2.02 21.72
N ILE A 317 -19.68 -2.07 22.39
CA ILE A 317 -20.43 -0.86 22.74
C ILE A 317 -19.54 0.11 23.54
N ASN A 318 -18.80 -0.43 24.50
CA ASN A 318 -17.88 0.35 25.33
C ASN A 318 -16.77 1.03 24.50
N ASP A 319 -16.21 0.37 23.48
CA ASP A 319 -15.21 0.97 22.60
C ASP A 319 -15.81 2.12 21.78
N LEU A 320 -17.02 1.92 21.27
CA LEU A 320 -17.72 2.95 20.51
C LEU A 320 -18.00 4.21 21.36
N ASP A 321 -18.39 4.03 22.61
CA ASP A 321 -18.66 5.11 23.55
C ASP A 321 -17.38 5.89 23.92
N HIS A 322 -16.21 5.24 23.91
CA HIS A 322 -14.91 5.85 24.21
C HIS A 322 -14.12 6.34 22.98
N ALA A 323 -14.57 6.04 21.76
CA ALA A 323 -13.87 6.35 20.52
C ALA A 323 -13.48 7.83 20.40
N GLN A 324 -14.40 8.75 20.80
CA GLN A 324 -14.12 10.19 20.80
C GLN A 324 -12.98 10.56 21.73
N ALA A 325 -12.95 10.03 22.95
CA ALA A 325 -11.94 10.34 23.95
C ALA A 325 -10.55 9.84 23.49
N ILE A 326 -10.48 8.63 22.94
CA ILE A 326 -9.27 8.03 22.39
C ILE A 326 -8.72 8.89 21.25
N LEU A 327 -9.58 9.30 20.31
CA LEU A 327 -9.17 10.13 19.18
C LEU A 327 -8.77 11.54 19.61
N SER A 328 -9.42 12.11 20.61
CA SER A 328 -9.01 13.41 21.17
C SER A 328 -7.60 13.36 21.70
N GLN A 329 -7.27 12.37 22.53
CA GLN A 329 -5.93 12.17 23.08
C GLN A 329 -4.87 11.99 21.97
N LEU A 330 -5.18 11.20 20.94
CA LEU A 330 -4.29 11.01 19.79
C LEU A 330 -4.07 12.29 18.99
N LEU A 331 -5.14 13.04 18.72
CA LEU A 331 -5.08 14.25 17.92
C LEU A 331 -4.54 15.45 18.71
N GLU A 332 -4.52 15.42 20.02
CA GLU A 332 -3.78 16.38 20.87
C GLU A 332 -2.26 16.12 20.83
N ASN A 333 -1.84 14.90 20.54
CA ASN A 333 -0.43 14.53 20.43
C ASN A 333 0.17 15.03 19.10
N GLU A 334 1.05 16.04 19.18
CA GLU A 334 1.71 16.64 18.00
C GLU A 334 2.50 15.62 17.18
N THR A 335 3.27 14.76 17.85
CA THR A 335 4.08 13.73 17.17
C THR A 335 3.20 12.78 16.35
N TYR A 336 2.06 12.36 16.92
CA TYR A 336 1.12 11.52 16.18
C TYR A 336 0.55 12.25 14.96
N ARG A 337 0.13 13.52 15.11
CA ARG A 337 -0.39 14.31 13.98
C ARG A 337 0.64 14.47 12.87
N GLU A 338 1.91 14.75 13.21
CA GLU A 338 2.99 14.86 12.22
C GLU A 338 3.18 13.54 11.46
N LEU A 339 3.21 12.40 12.15
CA LEU A 339 3.31 11.09 11.52
C LEU A 339 2.10 10.76 10.65
N LEU A 340 0.89 11.07 11.11
CA LEU A 340 -0.35 10.88 10.35
C LEU A 340 -0.36 11.73 9.07
N ASN A 341 0.09 12.99 9.14
CA ASN A 341 0.23 13.87 7.99
C ASN A 341 1.20 13.29 6.94
N LYS A 342 2.31 12.70 7.39
CA LYS A 342 3.29 12.06 6.49
C LYS A 342 2.78 10.73 5.91
N ALA A 343 1.88 10.03 6.59
CA ALA A 343 1.27 8.81 6.09
C ALA A 343 0.27 9.07 4.95
N CYS A 344 -0.76 9.88 5.18
CA CYS A 344 -1.82 10.14 4.19
C CYS A 344 -2.74 11.33 4.52
N HIS A 345 -2.52 12.04 5.62
CA HIS A 345 -3.41 13.09 6.13
C HIS A 345 -4.88 12.63 6.27
N CYS A 346 -5.09 11.35 6.55
CA CYS A 346 -6.38 10.72 6.69
C CYS A 346 -6.35 9.71 7.84
N GLN A 347 -7.26 9.85 8.80
CA GLN A 347 -7.47 8.84 9.84
C GLN A 347 -8.49 7.83 9.35
N GLU A 348 -8.08 6.60 9.14
CA GLU A 348 -9.01 5.51 8.90
C GLU A 348 -9.37 4.83 10.21
N ILE A 349 -10.65 4.47 10.37
CA ILE A 349 -11.21 3.85 11.57
C ILE A 349 -12.14 2.74 11.14
N MET A 350 -11.93 1.55 11.69
CA MET A 350 -12.85 0.44 11.49
C MET A 350 -13.88 0.40 12.62
N LEU A 351 -15.14 0.17 12.26
CA LEU A 351 -16.24 0.03 13.20
C LEU A 351 -16.78 -1.39 13.17
N GLY A 352 -16.87 -2.03 14.35
CA GLY A 352 -17.30 -3.40 14.52
C GLY A 352 -18.81 -3.49 14.62
N TYR A 353 -19.48 -3.83 13.51
CA TYR A 353 -20.94 -4.01 13.47
C TYR A 353 -21.39 -5.35 14.06
N SER A 354 -20.71 -6.44 13.70
CA SER A 354 -21.06 -7.78 14.16
C SER A 354 -20.82 -7.94 15.66
N ASP A 355 -19.69 -7.46 16.13
CA ASP A 355 -19.24 -7.66 17.50
C ASP A 355 -20.03 -6.77 18.46
N SER A 356 -20.30 -5.50 18.11
CA SER A 356 -21.20 -4.64 18.89
C SER A 356 -22.64 -5.16 18.93
N CYS A 357 -23.11 -5.82 17.85
CA CYS A 357 -24.43 -6.48 17.88
C CYS A 357 -24.47 -7.69 18.82
N LYS A 358 -23.39 -8.46 18.93
CA LYS A 358 -23.28 -9.57 19.89
C LYS A 358 -23.20 -9.06 21.32
N ASP A 359 -22.52 -7.93 21.54
CA ASP A 359 -22.30 -7.33 22.84
C ASP A 359 -23.59 -6.71 23.42
N GLY A 360 -24.24 -5.78 22.69
CA GLY A 360 -25.36 -4.99 23.18
C GLY A 360 -26.72 -5.23 22.49
N GLY A 361 -26.77 -6.11 21.49
CA GLY A 361 -27.93 -6.30 20.62
C GLY A 361 -28.06 -5.23 19.54
N ILE A 362 -28.90 -5.50 18.54
CA ILE A 362 -28.96 -4.73 17.28
C ILE A 362 -29.35 -3.25 17.49
N LEU A 363 -30.23 -2.96 18.43
CA LEU A 363 -30.70 -1.58 18.68
C LEU A 363 -29.60 -0.73 19.31
N ALA A 364 -28.96 -1.23 20.38
CA ALA A 364 -27.87 -0.55 21.06
C ALA A 364 -26.68 -0.37 20.10
N SER A 365 -26.29 -1.42 19.36
CA SER A 365 -25.23 -1.37 18.38
C SER A 365 -25.46 -0.29 17.31
N ASN A 366 -26.64 -0.26 16.68
CA ASN A 366 -26.92 0.75 15.65
C ASN A 366 -26.91 2.18 16.22
N TRP A 367 -27.38 2.37 17.46
CA TRP A 367 -27.37 3.68 18.11
C TRP A 367 -25.94 4.11 18.46
N SER A 368 -25.15 3.25 19.12
CA SER A 368 -23.76 3.57 19.47
C SER A 368 -22.88 3.81 18.22
N LEU A 369 -23.07 3.04 17.15
CA LEU A 369 -22.40 3.27 15.86
C LEU A 369 -22.74 4.64 15.27
N TYR A 370 -24.02 5.04 15.28
CA TYR A 370 -24.46 6.34 14.79
C TYR A 370 -23.83 7.49 15.59
N GLU A 371 -23.89 7.41 16.93
CA GLU A 371 -23.32 8.44 17.80
C GLU A 371 -21.77 8.48 17.67
N ALA A 372 -21.10 7.33 17.65
CA ALA A 372 -19.65 7.27 17.43
C ALA A 372 -19.24 7.93 16.11
N GLN A 373 -19.94 7.66 15.01
CA GLN A 373 -19.66 8.29 13.71
C GLN A 373 -19.78 9.82 13.78
N LYS A 374 -20.83 10.34 14.41
CA LYS A 374 -21.00 11.79 14.59
C LYS A 374 -19.86 12.42 15.39
N GLN A 375 -19.49 11.78 16.50
CA GLN A 375 -18.43 12.24 17.38
C GLN A 375 -17.05 12.20 16.68
N ILE A 376 -16.76 11.13 15.97
CA ILE A 376 -15.52 10.98 15.20
C ILE A 376 -15.40 12.09 14.14
N ILE A 377 -16.48 12.34 13.37
CA ILE A 377 -16.49 13.41 12.35
C ILE A 377 -16.32 14.78 13.00
N ALA A 378 -16.94 15.02 14.15
CA ALA A 378 -16.85 16.29 14.85
C ALA A 378 -15.42 16.56 15.36
N ILE A 379 -14.75 15.55 15.96
CA ILE A 379 -13.39 15.73 16.49
C ILE A 379 -12.36 15.86 15.36
N THR A 380 -12.42 15.04 14.32
CA THR A 380 -11.50 15.12 13.19
C THR A 380 -11.64 16.44 12.42
N GLY A 381 -12.85 16.98 12.33
CA GLY A 381 -13.15 18.29 11.74
C GLY A 381 -12.45 19.45 12.47
N GLN A 382 -12.27 19.38 13.79
CA GLN A 382 -11.54 20.41 14.57
C GLN A 382 -10.06 20.51 14.19
N TYR A 383 -9.48 19.40 13.72
CA TYR A 383 -8.09 19.33 13.28
C TYR A 383 -7.92 19.44 11.76
N ASN A 384 -9.01 19.75 11.02
CA ASN A 384 -9.04 19.76 9.55
C ASN A 384 -8.49 18.48 8.92
N LEU A 385 -8.75 17.35 9.56
CA LEU A 385 -8.27 16.03 9.18
C LEU A 385 -9.35 15.30 8.39
N GLN A 386 -8.96 14.64 7.30
CA GLN A 386 -9.84 13.71 6.62
C GLN A 386 -10.06 12.46 7.47
N VAL A 387 -11.27 11.95 7.47
CA VAL A 387 -11.60 10.68 8.14
C VAL A 387 -12.27 9.74 7.15
N ARG A 388 -11.90 8.45 7.22
CA ARG A 388 -12.57 7.38 6.51
C ARG A 388 -13.02 6.32 7.50
N LEU A 389 -14.33 6.06 7.50
CA LEU A 389 -14.93 5.02 8.29
C LEU A 389 -15.22 3.81 7.41
N PHE A 390 -14.88 2.62 7.87
CA PHE A 390 -15.18 1.38 7.17
C PHE A 390 -15.62 0.27 8.14
N HIS A 391 -16.15 -0.80 7.61
CA HIS A 391 -16.70 -1.91 8.39
C HIS A 391 -16.57 -3.25 7.68
N GLY A 392 -16.64 -4.35 8.44
CA GLY A 392 -16.54 -5.71 7.93
C GLY A 392 -17.87 -6.39 7.55
N ARG A 393 -18.99 -5.63 7.40
CA ARG A 393 -20.32 -6.22 7.14
C ARG A 393 -20.48 -6.92 5.79
N GLY A 394 -19.55 -6.72 4.86
CA GLY A 394 -19.69 -7.22 3.49
C GLY A 394 -20.73 -6.46 2.66
N GLY A 395 -21.07 -6.99 1.49
CA GLY A 395 -21.92 -6.32 0.50
C GLY A 395 -23.42 -6.31 0.82
N THR A 396 -23.87 -7.09 1.80
CA THR A 396 -25.29 -7.12 2.22
C THR A 396 -25.57 -6.08 3.30
N ILE A 397 -25.44 -4.83 2.94
CA ILE A 397 -25.82 -3.69 3.80
C ILE A 397 -27.24 -3.30 3.40
N GLY A 398 -28.19 -3.94 3.95
CA GLY A 398 -29.58 -3.58 3.71
C GLY A 398 -30.34 -3.51 5.02
#